data_1164d378dcfdfed9314490b5ba619678
#
_entry.id   1164d378dcfdfed9314490b5ba619678
#
_cell.length_a   1.000
_cell.length_b   1.000
_cell.length_c   1.000
_cell.angle_alpha   90.00
_cell.angle_beta   90.00
_cell.angle_gamma   90.00
#
_symmetry.space_group_name_H-M   'P 1'
#
loop_
_entity.id
_entity.type
_entity.pdbx_description
1 polymer ?
#
loop_
_entity_poly.entity_id
_entity_poly.type
_entity_poly.pdbx_seq_one_letter_code
_entity_poly.pdbx_strand_id
1 'polypeptide(L)'
;MFKKNSLLIAYIFFFNSIAYSQIIIPDKVRQGIVIEHFNGNVLAEKNADQKISPASMTKIMSAIIVFDQLKNKKIKLTDQFVVSKNSRSATRSGESRMFLVPGDKVSVEDLLRGLIITSGVDASIVLAEGIAGSEEQFINLMNEKAQIINMANTRFSNSSGTFSPDNYSTVRDIALLSSYLINNYPQYYKYFKEKDFLWTRTGGNPIKQENRNILLFTDQEVDGIKTGHLKDSKYSIAVTKKKDNRRIIVVISGLPTMSSRAESSRLLLNNSLSKIDLFKIPYDKDKFKIKIWNGSSNYLDVRGTNKDAIFINLPKNLKNPKIRTELVYEYPLQIPIKKFEKVAILKIYNNKDLIDTQDLFAQKDITNKNIFFKGIQNISHYILQ
;
A
#
# COMPACT_ATOMS: atom_id res chain seq x y z
N MET A 1 25.74 42.92 -24.29
CA MET A 1 24.57 42.67 -23.47
C MET A 1 23.61 41.77 -24.25
N PHE A 2 23.83 40.44 -24.20
CA PHE A 2 23.03 39.46 -24.91
C PHE A 2 22.24 38.64 -23.87
N LYS A 3 20.94 38.84 -23.85
CA LYS A 3 20.01 38.01 -23.06
C LYS A 3 19.88 36.63 -23.74
N LYS A 4 20.39 35.57 -23.09
CA LYS A 4 20.07 34.20 -23.44
C LYS A 4 18.68 33.84 -22.88
N ASN A 5 17.69 33.81 -23.75
CA ASN A 5 16.40 33.21 -23.44
C ASN A 5 16.58 31.66 -23.47
N SER A 6 16.63 31.06 -22.30
CA SER A 6 16.53 29.62 -22.17
C SER A 6 15.07 29.20 -22.31
N LEU A 7 14.73 28.67 -23.48
CA LEU A 7 13.42 28.04 -23.71
C LEU A 7 13.41 26.73 -22.95
N LEU A 8 12.70 26.69 -21.83
CA LEU A 8 12.45 25.46 -21.07
C LEU A 8 11.38 24.67 -21.85
N ILE A 9 11.81 23.73 -22.70
CA ILE A 9 10.91 22.77 -23.33
C ILE A 9 10.55 21.72 -22.28
N ALA A 10 9.39 21.91 -21.65
CA ALA A 10 8.79 20.87 -20.83
C ALA A 10 8.32 19.73 -21.76
N TYR A 11 9.11 18.67 -21.85
CA TYR A 11 8.68 17.44 -22.46
C TYR A 11 7.65 16.79 -21.54
N ILE A 12 6.38 16.99 -21.84
CA ILE A 12 5.30 16.18 -21.26
C ILE A 12 5.41 14.81 -21.92
N PHE A 13 6.10 13.89 -21.25
CA PHE A 13 6.07 12.51 -21.63
C PHE A 13 4.68 11.93 -21.29
N PHE A 14 3.81 11.89 -22.29
CA PHE A 14 2.69 10.95 -22.26
C PHE A 14 3.27 9.55 -22.27
N PHE A 15 3.38 8.94 -21.09
CA PHE A 15 3.63 7.51 -20.98
C PHE A 15 2.42 6.76 -21.53
N ASN A 16 2.42 6.48 -22.84
CA ASN A 16 1.67 5.36 -23.36
C ASN A 16 2.37 4.09 -22.84
N SER A 17 2.15 3.73 -21.58
CA SER A 17 2.31 2.36 -21.18
C SER A 17 1.32 1.59 -22.03
N ILE A 18 1.81 0.83 -23.02
CA ILE A 18 1.03 -0.22 -23.65
C ILE A 18 0.74 -1.20 -22.52
N ALA A 19 -0.34 -0.92 -21.80
CA ALA A 19 -0.82 -1.79 -20.76
C ALA A 19 -1.23 -3.08 -21.46
N TYR A 20 -0.40 -4.10 -21.41
CA TYR A 20 -0.82 -5.48 -21.64
C TYR A 20 -1.83 -5.90 -20.56
N SER A 21 -2.76 -5.00 -20.20
CA SER A 21 -3.76 -5.25 -19.20
C SER A 21 -4.77 -6.24 -19.74
N GLN A 22 -4.50 -7.51 -19.52
CA GLN A 22 -5.49 -8.58 -19.70
C GLN A 22 -6.52 -8.58 -18.56
N ILE A 23 -6.36 -7.68 -17.59
CA ILE A 23 -7.24 -7.58 -16.44
C ILE A 23 -8.20 -6.43 -16.66
N ILE A 24 -9.45 -6.77 -16.90
CA ILE A 24 -10.53 -5.80 -17.12
C ILE A 24 -11.31 -5.64 -15.82
N ILE A 25 -11.40 -4.40 -15.33
CA ILE A 25 -12.23 -4.07 -14.18
C ILE A 25 -13.70 -4.01 -14.65
N PRO A 26 -14.62 -4.80 -14.06
CA PRO A 26 -16.02 -4.84 -14.47
C PRO A 26 -16.71 -3.47 -14.44
N ASP A 27 -17.64 -3.22 -15.36
CA ASP A 27 -18.33 -1.92 -15.49
C ASP A 27 -19.11 -1.53 -14.23
N LYS A 28 -19.65 -2.52 -13.51
CA LYS A 28 -20.34 -2.32 -12.23
C LYS A 28 -19.46 -1.80 -11.09
N VAL A 29 -18.12 -1.81 -11.24
CA VAL A 29 -17.16 -1.19 -10.34
C VAL A 29 -16.98 0.26 -10.73
N ARG A 30 -17.25 1.21 -9.82
CA ARG A 30 -17.07 2.64 -10.10
C ARG A 30 -15.60 3.06 -10.02
N GLN A 31 -14.91 2.65 -8.95
CA GLN A 31 -13.48 2.88 -8.75
C GLN A 31 -12.82 1.55 -8.39
N GLY A 32 -11.67 1.28 -8.98
CA GLY A 32 -10.97 0.02 -8.73
C GLY A 32 -9.48 0.10 -9.05
N ILE A 33 -8.70 -0.68 -8.30
CA ILE A 33 -7.29 -0.92 -8.56
C ILE A 33 -6.92 -2.35 -8.20
N VAL A 34 -6.04 -2.91 -9.00
CA VAL A 34 -5.45 -4.23 -8.80
C VAL A 34 -3.94 -4.08 -8.81
N ILE A 35 -3.27 -4.49 -7.75
CA ILE A 35 -1.81 -4.41 -7.66
C ILE A 35 -1.18 -5.78 -7.37
N GLU A 36 -0.02 -6.02 -7.98
CA GLU A 36 0.90 -7.07 -7.55
C GLU A 36 1.65 -6.56 -6.31
N HIS A 37 1.36 -7.14 -5.16
CA HIS A 37 1.94 -6.66 -3.89
C HIS A 37 3.47 -6.76 -3.84
N PHE A 38 4.05 -7.76 -4.53
CA PHE A 38 5.46 -8.07 -4.45
C PHE A 38 6.36 -6.97 -5.04
N ASN A 39 5.93 -6.34 -6.13
CA ASN A 39 6.68 -5.28 -6.82
C ASN A 39 5.95 -3.93 -6.86
N GLY A 40 4.70 -3.87 -6.35
CA GLY A 40 3.89 -2.66 -6.35
C GLY A 40 3.24 -2.31 -7.70
N ASN A 41 3.45 -3.13 -8.74
CA ASN A 41 2.94 -2.83 -10.07
C ASN A 41 1.42 -2.85 -10.13
N VAL A 42 0.85 -1.83 -10.80
CA VAL A 42 -0.58 -1.75 -11.08
C VAL A 42 -0.90 -2.66 -12.27
N LEU A 43 -1.72 -3.69 -12.04
CA LEU A 43 -2.16 -4.63 -13.06
C LEU A 43 -3.40 -4.15 -13.81
N ALA A 44 -4.26 -3.41 -13.14
CA ALA A 44 -5.43 -2.75 -13.72
C ALA A 44 -5.93 -1.65 -12.81
N GLU A 45 -6.48 -0.59 -13.39
CA GLU A 45 -7.10 0.48 -12.64
C GLU A 45 -8.27 1.13 -13.40
N LYS A 46 -9.22 1.68 -12.65
CA LYS A 46 -10.37 2.42 -13.15
C LYS A 46 -10.71 3.50 -12.13
N ASN A 47 -10.60 4.77 -12.54
CA ASN A 47 -10.86 5.92 -11.66
C ASN A 47 -10.13 5.81 -10.31
N ALA A 48 -8.88 5.30 -10.31
CA ALA A 48 -8.18 4.90 -9.09
C ALA A 48 -7.88 6.08 -8.15
N ASP A 49 -7.75 7.28 -8.69
CA ASP A 49 -7.45 8.52 -7.96
C ASP A 49 -8.70 9.36 -7.67
N GLN A 50 -9.88 8.91 -8.08
CA GLN A 50 -11.12 9.57 -7.74
C GLN A 50 -11.40 9.42 -6.24
N LYS A 51 -11.73 10.53 -5.57
CA LYS A 51 -12.10 10.52 -4.16
C LYS A 51 -13.33 9.66 -3.91
N ILE A 52 -13.24 8.82 -2.88
CA ILE A 52 -14.31 7.98 -2.37
C ILE A 52 -14.48 8.23 -0.88
N SER A 53 -15.66 7.95 -0.34
CA SER A 53 -15.82 7.74 1.09
C SER A 53 -15.35 6.31 1.41
N PRO A 54 -14.25 6.13 2.18
CA PRO A 54 -13.66 4.82 2.42
C PRO A 54 -14.54 3.89 3.28
N ALA A 55 -15.56 4.45 3.95
CA ALA A 55 -16.39 3.71 4.88
C ALA A 55 -15.51 2.95 5.90
N SER A 56 -15.92 1.75 6.30
CA SER A 56 -15.16 0.93 7.26
C SER A 56 -13.78 0.46 6.78
N MET A 57 -13.34 0.76 5.55
CA MET A 57 -11.94 0.56 5.16
C MET A 57 -11.00 1.52 5.91
N THR A 58 -11.51 2.64 6.43
CA THR A 58 -10.84 3.53 7.40
C THR A 58 -10.22 2.75 8.56
N LYS A 59 -10.88 1.69 9.04
CA LYS A 59 -10.43 0.87 10.17
C LYS A 59 -9.12 0.12 9.90
N ILE A 60 -8.68 0.04 8.65
CA ILE A 60 -7.33 -0.46 8.32
C ILE A 60 -6.29 0.49 8.92
N MET A 61 -6.47 1.81 8.77
CA MET A 61 -5.58 2.81 9.38
C MET A 61 -5.68 2.77 10.90
N SER A 62 -6.88 2.67 11.46
CA SER A 62 -7.06 2.56 12.91
C SER A 62 -6.33 1.36 13.49
N ALA A 63 -6.40 0.19 12.83
CA ALA A 63 -5.64 -0.99 13.23
C ALA A 63 -4.12 -0.76 13.14
N ILE A 64 -3.64 -0.08 12.11
CA ILE A 64 -2.21 0.27 11.95
C ILE A 64 -1.72 1.13 13.11
N ILE A 65 -2.49 2.13 13.53
CA ILE A 65 -2.11 2.97 14.69
C ILE A 65 -2.02 2.12 15.97
N VAL A 66 -2.95 1.19 16.19
CA VAL A 66 -2.87 0.24 17.33
C VAL A 66 -1.62 -0.64 17.22
N PHE A 67 -1.32 -1.16 16.02
CA PHE A 67 -0.14 -1.99 15.78
C PHE A 67 1.17 -1.22 15.96
N ASP A 68 1.21 0.08 15.67
CA ASP A 68 2.34 0.95 15.98
C ASP A 68 2.60 1.00 17.49
N GLN A 69 1.56 1.16 18.30
CA GLN A 69 1.70 1.20 19.76
C GLN A 69 2.18 -0.15 20.32
N LEU A 70 1.63 -1.27 19.79
CA LEU A 70 2.07 -2.62 20.15
C LEU A 70 3.52 -2.89 19.75
N LYS A 71 3.90 -2.54 18.51
CA LYS A 71 5.26 -2.72 17.98
C LYS A 71 6.29 -1.92 18.77
N ASN A 72 5.92 -0.70 19.18
CA ASN A 72 6.75 0.18 20.01
C ASN A 72 6.67 -0.15 21.51
N LYS A 73 5.97 -1.23 21.91
CA LYS A 73 5.80 -1.69 23.28
C LYS A 73 5.18 -0.65 24.22
N LYS A 74 4.44 0.32 23.69
CA LYS A 74 3.71 1.32 24.48
C LYS A 74 2.43 0.75 25.08
N ILE A 75 1.84 -0.28 24.43
CA ILE A 75 0.73 -1.07 24.95
C ILE A 75 0.99 -2.55 24.69
N LYS A 76 0.21 -3.42 25.36
CA LYS A 76 0.17 -4.88 25.18
C LYS A 76 -1.22 -5.31 24.74
N LEU A 77 -1.34 -6.46 24.11
CA LEU A 77 -2.63 -7.05 23.74
C LEU A 77 -3.52 -7.31 24.96
N THR A 78 -2.91 -7.59 26.11
CA THR A 78 -3.61 -7.84 27.39
C THR A 78 -4.01 -6.59 28.14
N ASP A 79 -3.53 -5.41 27.77
CA ASP A 79 -3.95 -4.15 28.40
C ASP A 79 -5.44 -3.94 28.18
N GLN A 80 -6.11 -3.32 29.15
CA GLN A 80 -7.54 -3.10 29.12
C GLN A 80 -7.88 -1.62 29.02
N PHE A 81 -8.78 -1.28 28.10
CA PHE A 81 -9.33 0.06 27.99
C PHE A 81 -10.76 0.10 28.52
N VAL A 82 -11.10 1.21 29.17
CA VAL A 82 -12.45 1.42 29.70
C VAL A 82 -13.37 1.90 28.61
N VAL A 83 -14.51 1.24 28.46
CA VAL A 83 -15.56 1.63 27.51
C VAL A 83 -16.21 2.94 27.98
N SER A 84 -16.07 3.99 27.20
CA SER A 84 -16.65 5.31 27.51
C SER A 84 -18.13 5.36 27.17
N LYS A 85 -18.86 6.30 27.78
CA LYS A 85 -20.22 6.62 27.37
C LYS A 85 -20.30 7.13 25.93
N ASN A 86 -19.25 7.86 25.50
CA ASN A 86 -19.13 8.40 24.15
C ASN A 86 -19.09 7.28 23.09
N SER A 87 -18.35 6.19 23.32
CA SER A 87 -18.27 5.08 22.36
C SER A 87 -19.64 4.46 22.04
N ARG A 88 -20.55 4.47 23.00
CA ARG A 88 -21.93 4.02 22.79
C ARG A 88 -22.80 5.09 22.11
N SER A 89 -22.73 6.35 22.53
CA SER A 89 -23.57 7.44 22.02
C SER A 89 -23.22 7.82 20.58
N ALA A 90 -21.93 7.78 20.23
CA ALA A 90 -21.45 8.06 18.90
C ALA A 90 -21.77 6.96 17.86
N THR A 91 -22.14 5.74 18.32
CA THR A 91 -22.52 4.65 17.44
C THR A 91 -24.02 4.72 17.11
N ARG A 92 -24.37 5.10 15.88
CA ARG A 92 -25.74 5.29 15.42
C ARG A 92 -26.46 3.96 15.16
N SER A 93 -27.80 4.01 15.12
CA SER A 93 -28.60 2.86 14.70
C SER A 93 -28.24 2.41 13.28
N GLY A 94 -28.12 1.09 13.07
CA GLY A 94 -27.72 0.51 11.79
C GLY A 94 -26.22 0.41 11.53
N GLU A 95 -25.36 1.02 12.36
CA GLU A 95 -23.92 0.85 12.29
C GLU A 95 -23.46 -0.47 12.95
N SER A 96 -22.33 -0.99 12.47
CA SER A 96 -21.73 -2.22 13.03
C SER A 96 -21.20 -1.97 14.45
N ARG A 97 -21.43 -2.91 15.36
CA ARG A 97 -21.06 -2.83 16.79
C ARG A 97 -20.41 -4.11 17.27
N MET A 98 -19.51 -3.99 18.21
CA MET A 98 -19.06 -5.08 19.06
C MET A 98 -20.03 -5.31 20.24
N PHE A 99 -20.92 -4.35 20.51
CA PHE A 99 -21.88 -4.31 21.62
C PHE A 99 -21.22 -4.13 22.98
N LEU A 100 -20.30 -3.16 23.06
CA LEU A 100 -19.62 -2.78 24.28
C LEU A 100 -20.58 -2.07 25.26
N VAL A 101 -20.34 -2.27 26.56
CA VAL A 101 -21.15 -1.67 27.63
C VAL A 101 -20.28 -0.61 28.34
N PRO A 102 -20.77 0.65 28.47
CA PRO A 102 -20.02 1.69 29.18
C PRO A 102 -19.62 1.28 30.60
N GLY A 103 -18.35 1.50 30.94
CA GLY A 103 -17.74 1.09 32.22
C GLY A 103 -17.01 -0.25 32.17
N ASP A 104 -17.27 -1.09 31.16
CA ASP A 104 -16.51 -2.33 30.99
C ASP A 104 -15.03 -2.05 30.71
N LYS A 105 -14.19 -3.00 31.14
CA LYS A 105 -12.76 -3.06 30.78
C LYS A 105 -12.56 -4.14 29.75
N VAL A 106 -12.07 -3.76 28.57
CA VAL A 106 -11.94 -4.66 27.42
C VAL A 106 -10.50 -4.70 26.95
N SER A 107 -9.99 -5.91 26.70
CA SER A 107 -8.61 -6.09 26.23
C SER A 107 -8.37 -5.44 24.85
N VAL A 108 -7.17 -4.93 24.64
CA VAL A 108 -6.75 -4.40 23.32
C VAL A 108 -6.93 -5.45 22.24
N GLU A 109 -6.68 -6.74 22.55
CA GLU A 109 -6.86 -7.84 21.61
C GLU A 109 -8.33 -8.02 21.18
N ASP A 110 -9.27 -8.01 22.14
CA ASP A 110 -10.70 -8.13 21.83
C ASP A 110 -11.23 -6.90 21.10
N LEU A 111 -10.77 -5.71 21.47
CA LEU A 111 -11.10 -4.47 20.77
C LEU A 111 -10.58 -4.51 19.30
N LEU A 112 -9.40 -5.06 19.05
CA LEU A 112 -8.87 -5.26 17.70
C LEU A 112 -9.75 -6.24 16.90
N ARG A 113 -10.18 -7.36 17.50
CA ARG A 113 -11.13 -8.29 16.85
C ARG A 113 -12.47 -7.61 16.59
N GLY A 114 -12.96 -6.85 17.55
CA GLY A 114 -14.15 -6.02 17.37
C GLY A 114 -14.03 -5.02 16.21
N LEU A 115 -12.90 -4.32 16.11
CA LEU A 115 -12.60 -3.38 15.03
C LEU A 115 -12.55 -4.06 13.65
N ILE A 116 -11.83 -5.17 13.56
CA ILE A 116 -11.47 -5.81 12.28
C ILE A 116 -12.61 -6.72 11.80
N ILE A 117 -13.07 -7.65 12.63
CA ILE A 117 -14.00 -8.71 12.27
C ILE A 117 -15.44 -8.19 12.27
N THR A 118 -15.89 -7.61 13.40
CA THR A 118 -17.27 -7.12 13.53
C THR A 118 -17.46 -5.76 12.86
N SER A 119 -16.35 -5.08 12.56
CA SER A 119 -16.36 -3.70 12.05
C SER A 119 -16.96 -2.69 13.05
N GLY A 120 -16.83 -2.97 14.37
CA GLY A 120 -17.43 -2.20 15.44
C GLY A 120 -16.99 -0.74 15.47
N VAL A 121 -17.96 0.17 15.44
CA VAL A 121 -17.73 1.61 15.61
C VAL A 121 -17.36 1.88 17.07
N ASP A 122 -18.04 1.25 18.00
CA ASP A 122 -17.79 1.31 19.45
C ASP A 122 -16.34 0.87 19.79
N ALA A 123 -15.89 -0.26 19.25
CA ALA A 123 -14.51 -0.73 19.42
C ALA A 123 -13.47 0.25 18.86
N SER A 124 -13.79 0.90 17.72
CA SER A 124 -12.92 1.91 17.12
C SER A 124 -12.71 3.11 18.03
N ILE A 125 -13.77 3.62 18.64
CA ILE A 125 -13.73 4.78 19.52
C ILE A 125 -13.01 4.45 20.83
N VAL A 126 -13.29 3.28 21.44
CA VAL A 126 -12.58 2.85 22.67
C VAL A 126 -11.08 2.70 22.44
N LEU A 127 -10.67 2.15 21.28
CA LEU A 127 -9.25 2.08 20.92
C LEU A 127 -8.65 3.48 20.74
N ALA A 128 -9.37 4.38 20.08
CA ALA A 128 -8.90 5.73 19.85
C ALA A 128 -8.70 6.51 21.18
N GLU A 129 -9.69 6.46 22.04
CA GLU A 129 -9.64 7.11 23.37
C GLU A 129 -8.56 6.49 24.25
N GLY A 130 -8.44 5.15 24.26
CA GLY A 130 -7.43 4.45 25.09
C GLY A 130 -6.00 4.68 24.65
N ILE A 131 -5.74 4.91 23.37
CA ILE A 131 -4.40 5.13 22.81
C ILE A 131 -4.01 6.61 22.87
N ALA A 132 -4.90 7.51 22.48
CA ALA A 132 -4.57 8.92 22.29
C ALA A 132 -5.27 9.86 23.28
N GLY A 133 -6.09 9.33 24.19
CA GLY A 133 -6.87 10.14 25.13
C GLY A 133 -8.17 10.71 24.56
N SER A 134 -8.25 10.87 23.24
CA SER A 134 -9.46 11.28 22.54
C SER A 134 -9.46 10.78 21.09
N GLU A 135 -10.66 10.67 20.47
CA GLU A 135 -10.75 10.34 19.05
C GLU A 135 -10.11 11.40 18.18
N GLU A 136 -10.17 12.68 18.55
CA GLU A 136 -9.54 13.79 17.81
C GLU A 136 -8.02 13.62 17.72
N GLN A 137 -7.36 13.33 18.83
CA GLN A 137 -5.90 13.09 18.83
C GLN A 137 -5.54 11.83 18.07
N PHE A 138 -6.37 10.79 18.12
CA PHE A 138 -6.17 9.59 17.34
C PHE A 138 -6.28 9.85 15.83
N ILE A 139 -7.22 10.71 15.39
CA ILE A 139 -7.36 11.16 14.00
C ILE A 139 -6.09 11.88 13.53
N ASN A 140 -5.48 12.69 14.37
CA ASN A 140 -4.20 13.34 14.05
C ASN A 140 -3.11 12.30 13.76
N LEU A 141 -2.97 11.26 14.59
CA LEU A 141 -2.06 10.14 14.34
C LEU A 141 -2.37 9.40 13.03
N MET A 142 -3.66 9.22 12.70
CA MET A 142 -4.06 8.59 11.43
C MET A 142 -3.63 9.43 10.23
N ASN A 143 -3.81 10.77 10.28
CA ASN A 143 -3.45 11.66 9.18
C ASN A 143 -1.92 11.83 9.05
N GLU A 144 -1.18 11.90 10.14
CA GLU A 144 0.29 11.85 10.12
C GLU A 144 0.80 10.55 9.48
N LYS A 145 0.21 9.43 9.85
CA LYS A 145 0.54 8.13 9.26
C LYS A 145 0.21 8.09 7.77
N ALA A 146 -0.91 8.67 7.34
CA ALA A 146 -1.27 8.77 5.93
C ALA A 146 -0.21 9.53 5.11
N GLN A 147 0.35 10.62 5.66
CA GLN A 147 1.46 11.34 5.04
C GLN A 147 2.72 10.49 4.93
N ILE A 148 3.09 9.74 6.00
CA ILE A 148 4.25 8.84 6.01
C ILE A 148 4.12 7.74 4.95
N ILE A 149 2.90 7.26 4.70
CA ILE A 149 2.60 6.22 3.69
C ILE A 149 2.46 6.81 2.28
N ASN A 150 2.50 8.14 2.12
CA ASN A 150 2.24 8.86 0.86
C ASN A 150 0.81 8.70 0.33
N MET A 151 -0.18 8.64 1.21
CA MET A 151 -1.61 8.67 0.87
C MET A 151 -2.05 10.11 0.54
N ALA A 152 -1.60 10.64 -0.60
CA ALA A 152 -1.70 12.06 -0.93
C ALA A 152 -3.16 12.57 -1.09
N ASN A 153 -4.11 11.67 -1.38
CA ASN A 153 -5.52 11.99 -1.60
C ASN A 153 -6.43 11.48 -0.48
N THR A 154 -5.89 11.36 0.74
CA THR A 154 -6.62 10.82 1.90
C THR A 154 -6.64 11.81 3.04
N ARG A 155 -7.81 11.92 3.67
CA ARG A 155 -8.02 12.58 4.96
C ARG A 155 -8.97 11.75 5.80
N PHE A 156 -8.57 11.46 7.03
CA PHE A 156 -9.41 10.84 8.03
C PHE A 156 -10.01 11.90 8.94
N SER A 157 -11.31 11.80 9.22
CA SER A 157 -12.04 12.69 10.13
C SER A 157 -12.74 11.95 11.27
N ASN A 158 -12.64 10.61 11.28
CA ASN A 158 -13.05 9.75 12.39
C ASN A 158 -12.30 8.43 12.33
N SER A 159 -12.32 7.68 13.44
CA SER A 159 -11.58 6.41 13.57
C SER A 159 -12.29 5.23 12.91
N SER A 160 -13.57 5.36 12.62
CA SER A 160 -14.45 4.23 12.26
C SER A 160 -14.84 4.18 10.78
N GLY A 161 -14.74 5.30 10.07
CA GLY A 161 -15.22 5.42 8.68
C GLY A 161 -16.75 5.60 8.59
N THR A 162 -17.39 6.09 9.66
CA THR A 162 -18.75 6.61 9.59
C THR A 162 -18.82 7.79 8.63
N PHE A 163 -20.01 8.04 8.08
CA PHE A 163 -20.13 9.10 7.07
C PHE A 163 -19.73 10.47 7.62
N SER A 164 -18.80 11.09 6.91
CA SER A 164 -18.42 12.49 7.06
C SER A 164 -17.91 12.97 5.70
N PRO A 165 -18.26 14.17 5.25
CA PRO A 165 -17.74 14.73 3.99
C PRO A 165 -16.21 14.93 4.02
N ASP A 166 -15.65 15.11 5.23
CA ASP A 166 -14.21 15.28 5.43
C ASP A 166 -13.45 13.96 5.54
N ASN A 167 -14.14 12.80 5.53
CA ASN A 167 -13.52 11.48 5.57
C ASN A 167 -13.47 10.90 4.16
N TYR A 168 -12.37 11.11 3.45
CA TYR A 168 -12.19 10.67 2.08
C TYR A 168 -10.85 9.99 1.84
N SER A 169 -10.80 9.16 0.81
CA SER A 169 -9.60 8.48 0.31
C SER A 169 -9.74 8.21 -1.19
N THR A 170 -8.82 7.42 -1.75
CA THR A 170 -8.92 6.84 -3.09
C THR A 170 -8.69 5.33 -3.01
N VAL A 171 -9.10 4.57 -4.03
CA VAL A 171 -8.78 3.13 -4.05
C VAL A 171 -7.28 2.89 -4.17
N ARG A 172 -6.53 3.82 -4.78
CA ARG A 172 -5.06 3.77 -4.81
C ARG A 172 -4.46 3.92 -3.42
N ASP A 173 -4.87 4.92 -2.67
CA ASP A 173 -4.35 5.17 -1.31
C ASP A 173 -4.71 4.00 -0.37
N ILE A 174 -5.92 3.43 -0.49
CA ILE A 174 -6.30 2.23 0.28
C ILE A 174 -5.46 1.01 -0.13
N ALA A 175 -5.04 0.89 -1.40
CA ALA A 175 -4.14 -0.17 -1.83
C ALA A 175 -2.72 0.01 -1.25
N LEU A 176 -2.20 1.25 -1.21
CA LEU A 176 -0.95 1.59 -0.52
C LEU A 176 -1.02 1.24 0.97
N LEU A 177 -2.11 1.65 1.63
CA LEU A 177 -2.37 1.33 3.04
C LEU A 177 -2.40 -0.17 3.30
N SER A 178 -3.06 -0.93 2.42
CA SER A 178 -3.15 -2.39 2.49
C SER A 178 -1.78 -3.06 2.34
N SER A 179 -0.98 -2.58 1.38
CA SER A 179 0.38 -3.06 1.17
C SER A 179 1.28 -2.73 2.37
N TYR A 180 1.17 -1.52 2.92
CA TYR A 180 1.89 -1.09 4.11
C TYR A 180 1.56 -1.97 5.33
N LEU A 181 0.28 -2.27 5.56
CA LEU A 181 -0.18 -3.17 6.61
C LEU A 181 0.51 -4.54 6.53
N ILE A 182 0.48 -5.16 5.35
CA ILE A 182 1.02 -6.50 5.13
C ILE A 182 2.54 -6.54 5.35
N ASN A 183 3.25 -5.51 4.86
CA ASN A 183 4.71 -5.44 4.94
C ASN A 183 5.23 -5.12 6.35
N ASN A 184 4.55 -4.24 7.08
CA ASN A 184 5.08 -3.68 8.32
C ASN A 184 4.58 -4.35 9.60
N TYR A 185 3.44 -5.09 9.50
CA TYR A 185 2.80 -5.74 10.64
C TYR A 185 2.41 -7.20 10.39
N PRO A 186 3.29 -8.04 9.81
CA PRO A 186 2.97 -9.42 9.47
C PRO A 186 2.51 -10.24 10.67
N GLN A 187 3.05 -9.96 11.88
CA GLN A 187 2.68 -10.64 13.12
C GLN A 187 1.24 -10.34 13.58
N TYR A 188 0.69 -9.18 13.23
CA TYR A 188 -0.67 -8.76 13.58
C TYR A 188 -1.66 -8.97 12.42
N TYR A 189 -1.15 -9.19 11.21
CA TYR A 189 -1.98 -9.38 10.02
C TYR A 189 -2.94 -10.57 10.15
N LYS A 190 -2.62 -11.55 10.99
CA LYS A 190 -3.46 -12.72 11.29
C LYS A 190 -4.91 -12.37 11.67
N TYR A 191 -5.15 -11.23 12.35
CA TYR A 191 -6.49 -10.80 12.74
C TYR A 191 -7.41 -10.53 11.56
N PHE A 192 -6.87 -10.11 10.41
CA PHE A 192 -7.65 -9.87 9.20
C PHE A 192 -8.11 -11.15 8.50
N LYS A 193 -7.50 -12.29 8.84
CA LYS A 193 -7.88 -13.61 8.33
C LYS A 193 -8.92 -14.31 9.19
N GLU A 194 -9.15 -13.83 10.41
CA GLU A 194 -10.12 -14.44 11.33
C GLU A 194 -11.54 -14.34 10.74
N LYS A 195 -12.26 -15.48 10.76
CA LYS A 195 -13.58 -15.61 10.11
C LYS A 195 -14.73 -15.13 10.99
N ASP A 196 -14.58 -15.31 12.29
CA ASP A 196 -15.58 -14.91 13.28
C ASP A 196 -14.93 -14.50 14.60
N PHE A 197 -15.72 -13.87 15.45
CA PHE A 197 -15.31 -13.46 16.79
C PHE A 197 -16.47 -13.65 17.75
N LEU A 198 -16.22 -14.37 18.84
CA LEU A 198 -17.14 -14.54 19.96
C LEU A 198 -16.79 -13.55 21.05
N TRP A 199 -17.63 -12.54 21.21
CA TRP A 199 -17.49 -11.54 22.27
C TRP A 199 -18.29 -11.97 23.52
N THR A 200 -17.58 -12.26 24.61
CA THR A 200 -18.19 -12.57 25.93
C THR A 200 -18.35 -11.27 26.70
N ARG A 201 -19.47 -10.59 26.47
CA ARG A 201 -19.77 -9.30 27.09
C ARG A 201 -20.20 -9.44 28.56
N THR A 202 -19.98 -8.38 29.35
CA THR A 202 -20.44 -8.28 30.71
C THR A 202 -21.97 -8.21 30.78
N GLY A 203 -22.60 -8.98 31.67
CA GLY A 203 -24.03 -8.92 31.94
C GLY A 203 -24.95 -9.37 30.80
N GLY A 204 -24.47 -10.20 29.88
CA GLY A 204 -25.28 -10.71 28.78
C GLY A 204 -24.73 -11.98 28.14
N ASN A 205 -25.52 -12.58 27.23
CA ASN A 205 -25.07 -13.74 26.47
C ASN A 205 -23.92 -13.36 25.53
N PRO A 206 -22.98 -14.28 25.30
CA PRO A 206 -21.93 -14.12 24.29
C PRO A 206 -22.53 -13.83 22.91
N ILE A 207 -21.87 -12.93 22.14
CA ILE A 207 -22.30 -12.54 20.81
C ILE A 207 -21.27 -13.01 19.81
N LYS A 208 -21.64 -13.96 18.94
CA LYS A 208 -20.82 -14.38 17.81
C LYS A 208 -21.15 -13.54 16.59
N GLN A 209 -20.12 -12.97 15.96
CA GLN A 209 -20.25 -12.21 14.71
C GLN A 209 -19.24 -12.70 13.69
N GLU A 210 -19.69 -12.81 12.44
CA GLU A 210 -18.85 -13.22 11.32
C GLU A 210 -18.16 -12.03 10.64
N ASN A 211 -17.00 -12.27 10.07
CA ASN A 211 -16.32 -11.31 9.23
C ASN A 211 -17.17 -10.97 7.99
N ARG A 212 -17.28 -9.69 7.69
CA ARG A 212 -18.09 -9.20 6.55
C ARG A 212 -17.47 -9.51 5.18
N ASN A 213 -16.24 -10.01 5.14
CA ASN A 213 -15.59 -10.47 3.92
C ASN A 213 -15.93 -11.94 3.65
N ILE A 214 -16.98 -12.17 2.87
CA ILE A 214 -17.45 -13.53 2.53
C ILE A 214 -16.38 -14.37 1.79
N LEU A 215 -15.40 -13.73 1.14
CA LEU A 215 -14.34 -14.46 0.43
C LEU A 215 -13.44 -15.26 1.38
N LEU A 216 -13.32 -14.86 2.65
CA LEU A 216 -12.60 -15.64 3.67
C LEU A 216 -13.21 -17.03 3.90
N PHE A 217 -14.51 -17.20 3.62
CA PHE A 217 -15.21 -18.47 3.80
C PHE A 217 -15.21 -19.34 2.54
N THR A 218 -15.09 -18.70 1.37
CA THR A 218 -15.28 -19.36 0.07
C THR A 218 -13.99 -19.51 -0.74
N ASP A 219 -12.86 -18.95 -0.26
CA ASP A 219 -11.55 -19.03 -0.93
C ASP A 219 -10.44 -19.06 0.14
N GLN A 220 -9.79 -20.22 0.29
CA GLN A 220 -8.76 -20.44 1.33
C GLN A 220 -7.48 -19.61 1.11
N GLU A 221 -7.23 -19.16 -0.12
CA GLU A 221 -6.07 -18.33 -0.47
C GLU A 221 -6.31 -16.83 -0.17
N VAL A 222 -7.58 -16.43 0.11
CA VAL A 222 -7.94 -15.08 0.58
C VAL A 222 -7.67 -14.98 2.08
N ASP A 223 -6.94 -13.95 2.51
CA ASP A 223 -6.52 -13.78 3.91
C ASP A 223 -6.74 -12.37 4.49
N GLY A 224 -7.60 -11.59 3.87
CA GLY A 224 -7.94 -10.22 4.33
C GLY A 224 -8.69 -9.44 3.25
N ILE A 225 -8.95 -8.13 3.41
CA ILE A 225 -8.53 -7.24 4.48
C ILE A 225 -9.78 -6.64 5.15
N LYS A 226 -10.50 -5.73 4.44
CA LYS A 226 -11.63 -5.01 5.06
C LYS A 226 -12.68 -4.61 4.05
N THR A 227 -13.94 -4.79 4.42
CA THR A 227 -15.10 -4.32 3.67
C THR A 227 -15.53 -2.94 4.14
N GLY A 228 -16.14 -2.17 3.22
CA GLY A 228 -16.81 -0.92 3.51
C GLY A 228 -18.23 -0.91 2.93
N HIS A 229 -19.13 -0.15 3.57
CA HIS A 229 -20.46 0.13 3.07
C HIS A 229 -21.00 1.42 3.67
N LEU A 230 -21.51 2.31 2.83
CA LEU A 230 -22.35 3.45 3.19
C LEU A 230 -23.47 3.57 2.15
N LYS A 231 -24.59 4.18 2.54
CA LYS A 231 -25.76 4.31 1.66
C LYS A 231 -25.41 4.93 0.30
N ASP A 232 -24.60 5.99 0.30
CA ASP A 232 -24.30 6.77 -0.91
C ASP A 232 -23.09 6.21 -1.67
N SER A 233 -22.01 5.82 -0.98
CA SER A 233 -20.83 5.23 -1.59
C SER A 233 -20.98 3.74 -1.92
N LYS A 234 -22.11 3.12 -1.56
CA LYS A 234 -22.41 1.70 -1.81
C LYS A 234 -21.38 0.76 -1.17
N TYR A 235 -21.17 -0.42 -1.77
CA TYR A 235 -20.29 -1.47 -1.25
C TYR A 235 -18.88 -1.32 -1.78
N SER A 236 -17.90 -1.46 -0.89
CA SER A 236 -16.47 -1.40 -1.19
C SER A 236 -15.71 -2.50 -0.44
N ILE A 237 -14.49 -2.79 -0.89
CA ILE A 237 -13.61 -3.76 -0.25
C ILE A 237 -12.15 -3.50 -0.63
N ALA A 238 -11.27 -3.65 0.34
CA ALA A 238 -9.88 -4.00 0.15
C ALA A 238 -9.73 -5.50 0.45
N VAL A 239 -9.28 -6.28 -0.51
CA VAL A 239 -9.14 -7.73 -0.40
C VAL A 239 -7.82 -8.19 -0.99
N THR A 240 -7.26 -9.26 -0.44
CA THR A 240 -6.00 -9.83 -0.94
C THR A 240 -6.08 -11.34 -0.98
N LYS A 241 -5.39 -11.89 -1.99
CA LYS A 241 -5.21 -13.33 -2.21
C LYS A 241 -3.74 -13.63 -2.36
N LYS A 242 -3.26 -14.60 -1.57
CA LYS A 242 -1.90 -15.10 -1.65
C LYS A 242 -1.91 -16.50 -2.22
N LYS A 243 -1.19 -16.69 -3.33
CA LYS A 243 -0.97 -17.98 -3.96
C LYS A 243 0.51 -18.15 -4.27
N ASP A 244 1.10 -19.23 -3.77
CA ASP A 244 2.53 -19.48 -3.86
C ASP A 244 3.32 -18.27 -3.30
N ASN A 245 4.24 -17.71 -4.08
CA ASN A 245 5.03 -16.53 -3.72
C ASN A 245 4.44 -15.21 -4.22
N ARG A 246 3.20 -15.22 -4.73
CA ARG A 246 2.52 -14.02 -5.25
C ARG A 246 1.39 -13.60 -4.33
N ARG A 247 1.16 -12.31 -4.27
CA ARG A 247 0.04 -11.72 -3.54
C ARG A 247 -0.58 -10.59 -4.38
N ILE A 248 -1.86 -10.72 -4.67
CA ILE A 248 -2.64 -9.69 -5.36
C ILE A 248 -3.47 -8.93 -4.33
N ILE A 249 -3.47 -7.62 -4.41
CA ILE A 249 -4.38 -6.75 -3.66
C ILE A 249 -5.37 -6.13 -4.65
N VAL A 250 -6.64 -6.21 -4.32
CA VAL A 250 -7.74 -5.59 -5.07
C VAL A 250 -8.47 -4.63 -4.14
N VAL A 251 -8.60 -3.37 -4.57
CA VAL A 251 -9.46 -2.40 -3.89
C VAL A 251 -10.51 -1.92 -4.88
N ILE A 252 -11.78 -2.14 -4.56
CA ILE A 252 -12.91 -1.73 -5.41
C ILE A 252 -13.99 -1.03 -4.59
N SER A 253 -14.67 -0.07 -5.22
CA SER A 253 -15.70 0.77 -4.59
C SER A 253 -16.88 1.02 -5.53
N GLY A 254 -18.00 1.40 -4.94
CA GLY A 254 -19.21 1.83 -5.65
C GLY A 254 -20.07 0.69 -6.19
N LEU A 255 -19.93 -0.54 -5.67
CA LEU A 255 -20.72 -1.69 -6.13
C LEU A 255 -22.14 -1.69 -5.56
N PRO A 256 -23.15 -2.12 -6.32
CA PRO A 256 -24.54 -2.02 -5.92
C PRO A 256 -24.94 -2.99 -4.78
N THR A 257 -24.30 -4.16 -4.67
CA THR A 257 -24.65 -5.21 -3.71
C THR A 257 -23.43 -5.90 -3.10
N MET A 258 -23.61 -6.60 -1.98
CA MET A 258 -22.59 -7.46 -1.38
C MET A 258 -22.16 -8.58 -2.33
N SER A 259 -23.11 -9.17 -3.07
CA SER A 259 -22.83 -10.23 -4.04
C SER A 259 -21.92 -9.71 -5.16
N SER A 260 -22.30 -8.57 -5.79
CA SER A 260 -21.50 -7.97 -6.86
C SER A 260 -20.09 -7.58 -6.39
N ARG A 261 -19.92 -7.16 -5.13
CA ARG A 261 -18.64 -6.89 -4.50
C ARG A 261 -17.79 -8.17 -4.42
N ALA A 262 -18.35 -9.26 -3.91
CA ALA A 262 -17.64 -10.54 -3.79
C ALA A 262 -17.28 -11.14 -5.16
N GLU A 263 -18.21 -11.13 -6.12
CA GLU A 263 -18.00 -11.63 -7.48
C GLU A 263 -16.91 -10.85 -8.22
N SER A 264 -16.99 -9.51 -8.20
CA SER A 264 -15.99 -8.66 -8.86
C SER A 264 -14.61 -8.84 -8.24
N SER A 265 -14.53 -8.94 -6.91
CA SER A 265 -13.27 -9.20 -6.21
C SER A 265 -12.66 -10.55 -6.60
N ARG A 266 -13.46 -11.63 -6.59
CA ARG A 266 -13.02 -12.98 -6.97
C ARG A 266 -12.52 -13.01 -8.41
N LEU A 267 -13.27 -12.37 -9.33
CA LEU A 267 -12.90 -12.29 -10.74
C LEU A 267 -11.54 -11.62 -10.92
N LEU A 268 -11.33 -10.46 -10.29
CA LEU A 268 -10.09 -9.70 -10.40
C LEU A 268 -8.90 -10.44 -9.79
N LEU A 269 -9.06 -11.03 -8.59
CA LEU A 269 -8.02 -11.82 -7.94
C LEU A 269 -7.61 -13.03 -8.80
N ASN A 270 -8.58 -13.80 -9.30
CA ASN A 270 -8.32 -14.99 -10.08
C ASN A 270 -7.73 -14.66 -11.45
N ASN A 271 -8.25 -13.66 -12.14
CA ASN A 271 -7.70 -13.23 -13.43
C ASN A 271 -6.25 -12.75 -13.29
N SER A 272 -5.92 -12.01 -12.23
CA SER A 272 -4.55 -11.52 -12.00
C SER A 272 -3.57 -12.67 -11.79
N LEU A 273 -3.95 -13.69 -11.05
CA LEU A 273 -3.10 -14.87 -10.81
C LEU A 273 -3.05 -15.82 -12.00
N SER A 274 -4.13 -15.92 -12.79
CA SER A 274 -4.20 -16.86 -13.93
C SER A 274 -3.66 -16.30 -15.24
N LYS A 275 -3.76 -14.97 -15.47
CA LYS A 275 -3.40 -14.35 -16.74
C LYS A 275 -2.05 -13.64 -16.74
N ILE A 276 -1.51 -13.31 -15.56
CA ILE A 276 -0.26 -12.57 -15.42
C ILE A 276 0.75 -13.43 -14.68
N ASP A 277 1.98 -13.44 -15.16
CA ASP A 277 3.15 -14.02 -14.48
C ASP A 277 4.07 -12.94 -13.92
N LEU A 278 4.80 -13.30 -12.88
CA LEU A 278 5.85 -12.48 -12.30
C LEU A 278 7.19 -12.96 -12.86
N PHE A 279 7.77 -12.17 -13.76
CA PHE A 279 9.06 -12.47 -14.40
C PHE A 279 10.20 -11.86 -13.60
N LYS A 280 11.24 -12.66 -13.32
CA LYS A 280 12.41 -12.27 -12.55
C LYS A 280 13.57 -11.89 -13.46
N ILE A 281 14.11 -10.68 -13.30
CA ILE A 281 15.34 -10.22 -13.93
C ILE A 281 16.41 -10.15 -12.82
N PRO A 282 17.40 -11.08 -12.80
CA PRO A 282 18.42 -11.09 -11.75
C PRO A 282 19.35 -9.88 -11.89
N TYR A 283 19.89 -9.40 -10.75
CA TYR A 283 20.93 -8.38 -10.77
C TYR A 283 22.24 -8.98 -11.28
N ASP A 284 22.60 -8.56 -12.48
CA ASP A 284 23.93 -8.81 -13.05
C ASP A 284 24.90 -7.74 -12.52
N LYS A 285 26.02 -8.18 -11.96
CA LYS A 285 27.02 -7.27 -11.34
C LYS A 285 27.54 -6.21 -12.30
N ASP A 286 27.57 -6.49 -13.59
CA ASP A 286 28.11 -5.55 -14.58
C ASP A 286 27.05 -4.61 -15.16
N LYS A 287 25.77 -5.03 -15.16
CA LYS A 287 24.66 -4.25 -15.73
C LYS A 287 24.05 -3.25 -14.75
N PHE A 288 24.21 -3.47 -13.43
CA PHE A 288 23.63 -2.62 -12.39
C PHE A 288 24.70 -1.81 -11.64
N LYS A 289 25.69 -1.31 -12.39
CA LYS A 289 26.75 -0.41 -11.89
C LYS A 289 26.78 0.88 -12.69
N ILE A 290 26.89 1.99 -11.98
CA ILE A 290 27.07 3.32 -12.57
C ILE A 290 28.51 3.76 -12.32
N LYS A 291 29.20 4.24 -13.36
CA LYS A 291 30.53 4.85 -13.23
C LYS A 291 30.39 6.21 -12.55
N ILE A 292 31.17 6.44 -11.52
CA ILE A 292 31.17 7.67 -10.74
C ILE A 292 32.39 8.50 -11.09
N TRP A 293 32.19 9.78 -11.36
CA TRP A 293 33.25 10.76 -11.59
C TRP A 293 33.52 11.54 -10.30
N ASN A 294 34.79 11.65 -9.91
CA ASN A 294 35.24 12.40 -8.71
C ASN A 294 34.67 11.92 -7.36
N GLY A 295 34.13 10.72 -7.27
CA GLY A 295 33.57 10.14 -6.03
C GLY A 295 34.58 9.31 -5.25
N SER A 296 34.28 9.03 -3.99
CA SER A 296 35.03 8.13 -3.10
C SER A 296 35.11 6.69 -3.62
N SER A 297 34.34 6.34 -4.64
CA SER A 297 34.36 5.06 -5.35
C SER A 297 34.21 5.29 -6.84
N ASN A 298 34.87 4.47 -7.67
CA ASN A 298 34.74 4.56 -9.12
C ASN A 298 33.42 4.03 -9.67
N TYR A 299 32.73 3.20 -8.89
CA TYR A 299 31.45 2.59 -9.27
C TYR A 299 30.47 2.61 -8.12
N LEU A 300 29.21 2.75 -8.45
CA LEU A 300 28.05 2.68 -7.57
C LEU A 300 27.14 1.54 -8.02
N ASP A 301 26.94 0.56 -7.15
CA ASP A 301 25.92 -0.46 -7.37
C ASP A 301 24.54 0.15 -7.14
N VAL A 302 23.62 -0.13 -8.04
CA VAL A 302 22.22 0.34 -7.98
C VAL A 302 21.25 -0.83 -7.98
N ARG A 303 20.17 -0.72 -7.20
CA ARG A 303 19.11 -1.73 -7.13
C ARG A 303 17.75 -1.08 -7.06
N GLY A 304 16.72 -1.79 -7.49
CA GLY A 304 15.32 -1.44 -7.27
C GLY A 304 14.90 -1.62 -5.81
N THR A 305 13.63 -1.52 -5.55
CA THR A 305 13.04 -1.70 -4.21
C THR A 305 13.23 -3.12 -3.68
N ASN A 306 13.26 -4.13 -4.55
CA ASN A 306 13.59 -5.50 -4.16
C ASN A 306 15.10 -5.73 -4.23
N LYS A 307 15.68 -6.35 -3.18
CA LYS A 307 17.14 -6.53 -3.04
C LYS A 307 17.70 -7.66 -3.92
N ASP A 308 16.86 -8.64 -4.27
CA ASP A 308 17.31 -9.88 -4.91
C ASP A 308 17.26 -9.84 -6.44
N ALA A 309 16.27 -9.12 -6.99
CA ALA A 309 16.05 -9.01 -8.43
C ALA A 309 15.08 -7.87 -8.77
N ILE A 310 15.03 -7.53 -10.05
CA ILE A 310 13.94 -6.77 -10.64
C ILE A 310 12.80 -7.74 -10.99
N PHE A 311 11.58 -7.39 -10.66
CA PHE A 311 10.41 -8.19 -10.98
C PHE A 311 9.43 -7.37 -11.83
N ILE A 312 8.96 -7.96 -12.91
CA ILE A 312 7.98 -7.36 -13.82
C ILE A 312 6.80 -8.30 -14.03
N ASN A 313 5.68 -7.74 -14.39
CA ASN A 313 4.47 -8.50 -14.67
C ASN A 313 4.30 -8.69 -16.18
N LEU A 314 4.21 -9.93 -16.62
CA LEU A 314 4.04 -10.28 -18.03
C LEU A 314 2.79 -11.12 -18.23
N PRO A 315 2.06 -10.95 -19.37
CA PRO A 315 0.97 -11.84 -19.73
C PRO A 315 1.45 -13.28 -19.90
N LYS A 316 0.74 -14.25 -19.30
CA LYS A 316 1.08 -15.70 -19.42
C LYS A 316 1.03 -16.23 -20.84
N ASN A 317 0.23 -15.62 -21.72
CA ASN A 317 0.17 -15.99 -23.12
C ASN A 317 1.32 -15.41 -23.96
N LEU A 318 2.20 -14.61 -23.38
CA LEU A 318 3.38 -14.07 -24.06
C LEU A 318 4.45 -15.16 -24.19
N LYS A 319 4.53 -15.76 -25.39
CA LYS A 319 5.52 -16.80 -25.69
C LYS A 319 6.89 -16.18 -25.94
N ASN A 320 7.92 -16.72 -25.25
CA ASN A 320 9.34 -16.34 -25.45
C ASN A 320 9.61 -14.83 -25.39
N PRO A 321 9.34 -14.14 -24.27
CA PRO A 321 9.57 -12.71 -24.17
C PRO A 321 11.07 -12.38 -24.34
N LYS A 322 11.38 -11.47 -25.26
CA LYS A 322 12.75 -10.96 -25.47
C LYS A 322 12.97 -9.72 -24.62
N ILE A 323 13.27 -9.94 -23.33
CA ILE A 323 13.44 -8.86 -22.38
C ILE A 323 14.83 -8.21 -22.55
N ARG A 324 14.82 -6.91 -22.76
CA ARG A 324 15.99 -6.05 -22.77
C ARG A 324 15.85 -4.97 -21.70
N THR A 325 16.93 -4.66 -21.02
CA THR A 325 16.97 -3.60 -20.02
C THR A 325 17.92 -2.49 -20.45
N GLU A 326 17.60 -1.25 -20.09
CA GLU A 326 18.39 -0.06 -20.34
C GLU A 326 18.45 0.77 -19.07
N LEU A 327 19.68 1.06 -18.60
CA LEU A 327 19.92 1.89 -17.44
C LEU A 327 20.04 3.35 -17.88
N VAL A 328 19.16 4.21 -17.38
CA VAL A 328 19.11 5.64 -17.70
C VAL A 328 19.42 6.44 -16.45
N TYR A 329 20.43 7.30 -16.52
CA TYR A 329 20.86 8.18 -15.44
C TYR A 329 21.55 9.44 -15.99
N GLU A 330 21.61 10.48 -15.18
CA GLU A 330 22.37 11.70 -15.51
C GLU A 330 23.87 11.44 -15.34
N TYR A 331 24.66 11.80 -16.34
CA TYR A 331 26.12 11.65 -16.24
C TYR A 331 26.80 12.99 -16.47
N PRO A 332 27.76 13.40 -15.58
CA PRO A 332 28.15 12.71 -14.34
C PRO A 332 27.11 12.88 -13.22
N LEU A 333 26.93 11.84 -12.38
CA LEU A 333 26.10 11.96 -11.19
C LEU A 333 26.67 13.02 -10.24
N GLN A 334 25.78 13.83 -9.68
CA GLN A 334 26.15 14.85 -8.69
C GLN A 334 26.48 14.18 -7.34
N ILE A 335 27.58 14.61 -6.70
CA ILE A 335 28.07 14.09 -5.42
C ILE A 335 27.92 15.21 -4.38
N PRO A 336 27.59 14.88 -3.12
CA PRO A 336 27.48 13.55 -2.50
C PRO A 336 26.17 12.83 -2.83
N ILE A 337 26.20 11.48 -2.86
CA ILE A 337 25.04 10.62 -3.01
C ILE A 337 24.86 9.85 -1.71
N LYS A 338 23.63 9.79 -1.19
CA LYS A 338 23.30 9.01 0.01
C LYS A 338 22.80 7.61 -0.38
N LYS A 339 23.07 6.66 0.48
CA LYS A 339 22.48 5.32 0.36
C LYS A 339 20.96 5.41 0.32
N PHE A 340 20.34 4.66 -0.59
CA PHE A 340 18.90 4.68 -0.91
C PHE A 340 18.40 5.95 -1.62
N GLU A 341 19.28 6.83 -2.05
CA GLU A 341 18.91 7.91 -2.95
C GLU A 341 18.60 7.36 -4.34
N LYS A 342 17.55 7.86 -5.00
CA LYS A 342 17.23 7.52 -6.39
C LYS A 342 18.28 8.15 -7.32
N VAL A 343 18.96 7.32 -8.10
CA VAL A 343 20.08 7.75 -8.95
C VAL A 343 19.92 7.34 -10.41
N ALA A 344 18.99 6.45 -10.72
CA ALA A 344 18.76 5.99 -12.07
C ALA A 344 17.33 5.47 -12.26
N ILE A 345 16.97 5.25 -13.53
CA ILE A 345 15.76 4.58 -13.96
C ILE A 345 16.15 3.39 -14.82
N LEU A 346 15.61 2.21 -14.55
CA LEU A 346 15.68 1.05 -15.41
C LEU A 346 14.50 1.05 -16.36
N LYS A 347 14.74 1.18 -17.65
CA LYS A 347 13.75 0.94 -18.69
C LYS A 347 13.79 -0.52 -19.10
N ILE A 348 12.64 -1.17 -19.18
CA ILE A 348 12.49 -2.58 -19.49
C ILE A 348 11.64 -2.72 -20.73
N TYR A 349 12.16 -3.42 -21.72
CA TYR A 349 11.54 -3.60 -23.03
C TYR A 349 11.26 -5.07 -23.29
N ASN A 350 10.16 -5.34 -24.00
CA ASN A 350 9.95 -6.60 -24.69
C ASN A 350 10.07 -6.34 -26.20
N ASN A 351 11.10 -6.90 -26.85
CA ASN A 351 11.53 -6.48 -28.17
C ASN A 351 11.85 -4.98 -28.23
N LYS A 352 11.01 -4.16 -28.93
CA LYS A 352 11.14 -2.71 -29.07
C LYS A 352 10.19 -1.94 -28.12
N ASP A 353 9.20 -2.60 -27.55
CA ASP A 353 8.16 -1.97 -26.75
C ASP A 353 8.63 -1.78 -25.31
N LEU A 354 8.54 -0.55 -24.81
CA LEU A 354 8.77 -0.24 -23.40
C LEU A 354 7.58 -0.81 -22.59
N ILE A 355 7.85 -1.76 -21.69
CA ILE A 355 6.83 -2.47 -20.91
C ILE A 355 6.81 -2.10 -19.45
N ASP A 356 7.94 -1.62 -18.89
CA ASP A 356 8.03 -1.20 -17.50
C ASP A 356 9.18 -0.21 -17.30
N THR A 357 9.08 0.60 -16.23
CA THR A 357 10.16 1.46 -15.76
C THR A 357 10.25 1.36 -14.24
N GLN A 358 11.45 1.17 -13.71
CA GLN A 358 11.67 1.06 -12.27
C GLN A 358 12.78 2.00 -11.80
N ASP A 359 12.55 2.64 -10.66
CA ASP A 359 13.53 3.48 -10.00
C ASP A 359 14.64 2.62 -9.40
N LEU A 360 15.89 3.08 -9.57
CA LEU A 360 17.05 2.43 -8.99
C LEU A 360 17.72 3.35 -7.98
N PHE A 361 18.11 2.76 -6.87
CA PHE A 361 18.61 3.42 -5.68
C PHE A 361 20.06 3.04 -5.39
N ALA A 362 20.85 4.01 -4.92
CA ALA A 362 22.22 3.82 -4.48
C ALA A 362 22.32 2.79 -3.36
N GLN A 363 23.27 1.86 -3.45
CA GLN A 363 23.46 0.83 -2.43
C GLN A 363 24.47 1.21 -1.33
N LYS A 364 25.18 2.33 -1.51
CA LYS A 364 26.12 2.90 -0.54
C LYS A 364 26.21 4.41 -0.69
N ASP A 365 26.77 5.07 0.32
CA ASP A 365 27.11 6.49 0.24
C ASP A 365 28.27 6.71 -0.71
N ILE A 366 28.23 7.80 -1.46
CA ILE A 366 29.33 8.31 -2.27
C ILE A 366 29.63 9.75 -1.82
N THR A 367 30.80 9.95 -1.28
CA THR A 367 31.31 11.27 -0.90
C THR A 367 32.29 11.81 -1.94
N ASN A 368 32.62 13.10 -1.84
CA ASN A 368 33.67 13.67 -2.69
C ASN A 368 35.00 12.99 -2.47
N LYS A 369 35.74 12.76 -3.55
CA LYS A 369 37.14 12.31 -3.50
C LYS A 369 38.01 13.42 -2.91
N ASN A 370 39.04 13.04 -2.15
CA ASN A 370 40.03 14.01 -1.64
C ASN A 370 40.67 14.79 -2.81
N ILE A 371 40.92 16.08 -2.59
CA ILE A 371 41.42 17.02 -3.63
C ILE A 371 42.65 16.47 -4.36
N PHE A 372 43.54 15.79 -3.65
CA PHE A 372 44.75 15.20 -4.22
C PHE A 372 44.48 14.13 -5.30
N PHE A 373 43.44 13.31 -5.12
CA PHE A 373 43.04 12.27 -6.08
C PHE A 373 42.17 12.78 -7.22
N LYS A 374 41.52 13.96 -7.06
CA LYS A 374 40.78 14.63 -8.14
C LYS A 374 41.71 15.09 -9.26
N GLY A 375 42.90 15.58 -8.91
CA GLY A 375 43.90 16.03 -9.89
C GLY A 375 44.38 14.89 -10.80
N ILE A 376 44.67 13.74 -10.23
CA ILE A 376 45.19 12.57 -11.00
C ILE A 376 44.12 12.03 -11.97
N GLN A 377 42.87 12.01 -11.57
CA GLN A 377 41.77 11.48 -12.40
C GLN A 377 41.43 12.43 -13.57
N ASN A 378 41.59 13.75 -13.37
CA ASN A 378 41.37 14.74 -14.41
C ASN A 378 42.53 14.69 -15.47
N ILE A 379 43.76 14.48 -15.02
CA ILE A 379 44.92 14.34 -15.93
C ILE A 379 44.79 13.06 -16.77
N SER A 380 44.41 11.93 -16.19
CA SER A 380 44.22 10.69 -16.95
C SER A 380 43.10 10.77 -17.98
N HIS A 381 42.08 11.58 -17.74
CA HIS A 381 40.98 11.79 -18.70
C HIS A 381 41.42 12.64 -19.91
N TYR A 382 42.28 13.63 -19.68
CA TYR A 382 42.84 14.46 -20.76
C TYR A 382 43.87 13.73 -21.64
N ILE A 383 44.49 12.67 -21.12
CA ILE A 383 45.53 11.89 -21.86
C ILE A 383 44.91 10.76 -22.68
N LEU A 384 43.66 10.31 -22.34
CA LEU A 384 42.99 9.18 -22.97
C LEU A 384 41.82 9.58 -23.90
N GLN A 385 41.64 10.90 -24.17
CA GLN A 385 40.84 11.42 -25.29
C GLN A 385 41.78 11.76 -26.46
#